data_4e1d8673cb5ef060ffcb6f81d4e22dcf
#
_entry.id   4e1d8673cb5ef060ffcb6f81d4e22dcf
#
_cell.length_a   1.000
_cell.length_b   1.000
_cell.length_c   1.000
_cell.angle_alpha   90.00
_cell.angle_beta   90.00
_cell.angle_gamma   90.00
#
_symmetry.space_group_name_H-M   'P 1'
#
loop_
_entity.id
_entity.type
_entity.pdbx_description
1 polymer ?
#
loop_
_entity_poly.entity_id
_entity_poly.type
_entity_poly.pdbx_seq_one_letter_code
_entity_poly.pdbx_strand_id
1 'polypeptide(L)'
;MRKLVLFLFICSTSATFAQENWGDLKKNKLTMKEIPPVWPGCSGSIKEIDACFNQQLSKHIMSNFKYPTLEYKENIQGRVVVSFKINTEGFVEITGVTGGNKGLQEAAKKNILKIPQLTPGMMGGKAREINMRVPFNFKTNK
;
A
#
# COMPACT_ATOMS: atom_id res chain seq x y z
N MET A 1 -29.59 -78.78 -13.87
CA MET A 1 -29.82 -77.40 -13.37
C MET A 1 -28.49 -76.83 -12.88
N ARG A 2 -27.82 -76.11 -13.77
CA ARG A 2 -26.55 -75.50 -13.47
C ARG A 2 -26.77 -73.99 -13.32
N LYS A 3 -26.73 -73.52 -12.10
CA LYS A 3 -26.82 -72.09 -11.82
C LYS A 3 -25.46 -71.49 -12.07
N LEU A 4 -25.36 -70.73 -13.16
CA LEU A 4 -24.22 -69.89 -13.49
C LEU A 4 -24.28 -68.63 -12.61
N VAL A 5 -23.42 -68.56 -11.62
CA VAL A 5 -23.24 -67.34 -10.83
C VAL A 5 -22.23 -66.47 -11.56
N LEU A 6 -22.72 -65.40 -12.22
CA LEU A 6 -21.90 -64.39 -12.81
C LEU A 6 -21.40 -63.49 -11.69
N PHE A 7 -20.13 -63.62 -11.34
CA PHE A 7 -19.44 -62.63 -10.52
C PHE A 7 -19.15 -61.39 -11.37
N LEU A 8 -19.95 -60.36 -11.19
CA LEU A 8 -19.64 -59.03 -11.71
C LEU A 8 -18.52 -58.46 -10.85
N PHE A 9 -17.30 -58.51 -11.37
CA PHE A 9 -16.19 -57.73 -10.85
C PHE A 9 -16.47 -56.26 -11.17
N ILE A 10 -17.02 -55.53 -10.19
CA ILE A 10 -17.05 -54.08 -10.23
C ILE A 10 -15.64 -53.59 -9.91
N CYS A 11 -14.90 -53.32 -10.99
CA CYS A 11 -13.64 -52.64 -10.90
C CYS A 11 -13.93 -51.17 -10.51
N SER A 12 -13.98 -50.90 -9.20
CA SER A 12 -13.99 -49.54 -8.70
C SER A 12 -12.60 -48.97 -8.93
N THR A 13 -12.42 -48.30 -10.07
CA THR A 13 -11.31 -47.38 -10.29
C THR A 13 -11.53 -46.20 -9.35
N SER A 14 -10.97 -46.28 -8.16
CA SER A 14 -10.75 -45.13 -7.33
C SER A 14 -9.79 -44.24 -8.09
N ALA A 15 -10.34 -43.24 -8.80
CA ALA A 15 -9.58 -42.10 -9.25
C ALA A 15 -9.05 -41.41 -8.02
N THR A 16 -7.84 -41.74 -7.62
CA THR A 16 -7.07 -40.93 -6.73
C THR A 16 -6.80 -39.62 -7.49
N PHE A 17 -7.72 -38.67 -7.30
CA PHE A 17 -7.36 -37.29 -7.60
C PHE A 17 -6.15 -36.98 -6.72
N ALA A 18 -4.98 -36.95 -7.36
CA ALA A 18 -3.83 -36.36 -6.75
C ALA A 18 -4.26 -34.93 -6.38
N GLN A 19 -4.51 -34.70 -5.11
CA GLN A 19 -4.63 -33.36 -4.58
C GLN A 19 -3.24 -32.75 -4.81
N GLU A 20 -3.12 -32.07 -5.95
CA GLU A 20 -1.98 -31.18 -6.15
C GLU A 20 -1.95 -30.27 -4.93
N ASN A 21 -0.83 -30.31 -4.26
CA ASN A 21 -0.59 -29.66 -2.98
C ASN A 21 -0.54 -28.15 -3.23
N TRP A 22 -1.70 -27.54 -3.40
CA TRP A 22 -1.85 -26.08 -3.55
C TRP A 22 -1.22 -25.29 -2.38
N GLY A 23 -0.87 -26.00 -1.31
CA GLY A 23 -0.14 -25.43 -0.17
C GLY A 23 1.27 -24.97 -0.53
N ASP A 24 1.94 -25.61 -1.47
CA ASP A 24 3.31 -25.26 -1.85
C ASP A 24 3.37 -24.00 -2.72
N LEU A 25 2.33 -23.74 -3.52
CA LEU A 25 2.23 -22.49 -4.29
C LEU A 25 2.01 -21.28 -3.39
N LYS A 26 1.27 -21.43 -2.29
CA LYS A 26 1.15 -20.38 -1.26
C LYS A 26 2.45 -20.16 -0.51
N LYS A 27 3.21 -21.22 -0.25
CA LYS A 27 4.49 -21.16 0.45
C LYS A 27 5.57 -20.48 -0.42
N ASN A 28 5.60 -20.75 -1.72
CA ASN A 28 6.50 -20.07 -2.66
C ASN A 28 6.11 -18.61 -2.90
N LYS A 29 4.85 -18.23 -2.76
CA LYS A 29 4.40 -16.84 -2.84
C LYS A 29 4.78 -16.03 -1.60
N LEU A 30 5.04 -16.71 -0.47
CA LEU A 30 5.45 -16.10 0.80
C LEU A 30 6.97 -15.87 0.89
N THR A 31 7.76 -16.30 -0.09
CA THR A 31 9.21 -16.10 -0.09
C THR A 31 9.63 -14.77 -0.73
N MET A 32 8.72 -14.05 -1.39
CA MET A 32 8.99 -12.67 -1.79
C MET A 32 8.74 -11.74 -0.60
N LYS A 33 9.76 -11.59 0.23
CA LYS A 33 9.74 -10.68 1.36
C LYS A 33 9.56 -9.25 0.83
N GLU A 34 8.37 -8.70 1.05
CA GLU A 34 8.10 -7.29 0.79
C GLU A 34 8.59 -6.47 1.99
N ILE A 35 9.43 -5.50 1.72
CA ILE A 35 9.93 -4.56 2.72
C ILE A 35 9.31 -3.20 2.40
N PRO A 36 8.59 -2.58 3.35
CA PRO A 36 8.03 -1.26 3.14
C PRO A 36 9.12 -0.20 3.00
N PRO A 37 8.82 0.97 2.44
CA PRO A 37 9.75 2.07 2.43
C PRO A 37 10.12 2.47 3.86
N VAL A 38 11.38 2.87 4.06
CA VAL A 38 11.91 3.20 5.40
C VAL A 38 12.10 4.70 5.52
N TRP A 39 11.42 5.30 6.49
CA TRP A 39 11.65 6.69 6.87
C TRP A 39 13.01 6.82 7.55
N PRO A 40 13.77 7.91 7.30
CA PRO A 40 15.06 8.12 7.99
C PRO A 40 14.92 8.00 9.51
N GLY A 41 15.76 7.17 10.13
CA GLY A 41 15.73 6.90 11.55
C GLY A 41 14.82 5.74 11.99
N CYS A 42 14.00 5.17 11.10
CA CYS A 42 13.21 3.98 11.39
C CYS A 42 14.06 2.72 11.21
N SER A 43 13.90 1.75 12.13
CA SER A 43 14.63 0.47 12.08
C SER A 43 13.85 -0.62 12.82
N GLY A 44 14.28 -1.86 12.69
CA GLY A 44 13.70 -3.01 13.36
C GLY A 44 13.06 -4.02 12.41
N SER A 45 12.07 -4.75 12.88
CA SER A 45 11.30 -5.68 12.07
C SER A 45 10.44 -4.95 11.02
N ILE A 46 9.96 -5.68 10.01
CA ILE A 46 9.08 -5.10 8.96
C ILE A 46 7.88 -4.38 9.58
N LYS A 47 7.27 -4.98 10.61
CA LYS A 47 6.12 -4.39 11.32
C LYS A 47 6.48 -3.10 12.04
N GLU A 48 7.65 -3.06 12.69
CA GLU A 48 8.14 -1.87 13.37
C GLU A 48 8.48 -0.75 12.40
N ILE A 49 9.11 -1.08 11.27
CA ILE A 49 9.41 -0.13 10.19
C ILE A 49 8.12 0.47 9.62
N ASP A 50 7.12 -0.35 9.35
CA ASP A 50 5.83 0.11 8.82
C ASP A 50 5.10 1.02 9.82
N ALA A 51 5.05 0.65 11.09
CA ALA A 51 4.46 1.48 12.14
C ALA A 51 5.21 2.80 12.31
N CYS A 52 6.53 2.77 12.31
CA CYS A 52 7.40 3.96 12.37
C CYS A 52 7.17 4.87 11.16
N PHE A 53 7.13 4.31 9.96
CA PHE A 53 6.85 5.05 8.74
C PHE A 53 5.52 5.80 8.82
N ASN A 54 4.45 5.13 9.20
CA ASN A 54 3.11 5.73 9.32
C ASN A 54 3.08 6.85 10.36
N GLN A 55 3.77 6.67 11.49
CA GLN A 55 3.90 7.69 12.53
C GLN A 55 4.68 8.91 12.03
N GLN A 56 5.80 8.71 11.36
CA GLN A 56 6.63 9.79 10.82
C GLN A 56 5.91 10.55 9.70
N LEU A 57 5.20 9.84 8.82
CA LEU A 57 4.39 10.45 7.78
C LEU A 57 3.30 11.35 8.37
N SER A 58 2.55 10.85 9.36
CA SER A 58 1.51 11.63 10.04
C SER A 58 2.10 12.87 10.72
N LYS A 59 3.22 12.74 11.41
CA LYS A 59 3.94 13.84 12.04
C LYS A 59 4.41 14.88 11.02
N HIS A 60 4.97 14.42 9.89
CA HIS A 60 5.40 15.28 8.80
C HIS A 60 4.24 16.09 8.21
N ILE A 61 3.12 15.42 7.93
CA ILE A 61 1.92 16.06 7.38
C ILE A 61 1.41 17.15 8.31
N MET A 62 1.28 16.86 9.61
CA MET A 62 0.82 17.83 10.59
C MET A 62 1.78 19.00 10.78
N SER A 63 3.09 18.73 10.84
CA SER A 63 4.11 19.76 11.06
C SER A 63 4.26 20.70 9.85
N ASN A 64 3.98 20.23 8.65
CA ASN A 64 4.08 20.99 7.41
C ASN A 64 2.72 21.43 6.86
N PHE A 65 1.65 21.19 7.61
CA PHE A 65 0.32 21.61 7.20
C PHE A 65 0.22 23.13 7.21
N LYS A 66 -0.13 23.69 6.07
CA LYS A 66 -0.37 25.13 5.92
C LYS A 66 -1.67 25.37 5.18
N TYR A 67 -2.57 26.08 5.83
CA TYR A 67 -3.75 26.59 5.16
C TYR A 67 -3.36 27.77 4.29
N PRO A 68 -3.68 27.78 2.99
CA PRO A 68 -3.35 28.93 2.15
C PRO A 68 -4.11 30.17 2.63
N THR A 69 -3.42 31.31 2.66
CA THR A 69 -3.97 32.56 3.26
C THR A 69 -5.25 33.04 2.60
N LEU A 70 -5.33 32.98 1.27
CA LEU A 70 -6.49 33.42 0.51
C LEU A 70 -7.70 32.54 0.83
N GLU A 71 -7.55 31.23 0.71
CA GLU A 71 -8.57 30.23 0.98
C GLU A 71 -9.07 30.30 2.42
N TYR A 72 -8.15 30.54 3.36
CA TYR A 72 -8.52 30.71 4.77
C TYR A 72 -9.36 31.97 5.00
N LYS A 73 -8.97 33.11 4.38
CA LYS A 73 -9.70 34.37 4.51
C LYS A 73 -11.10 34.30 3.88
N GLU A 74 -11.22 33.62 2.74
CA GLU A 74 -12.46 33.44 2.00
C GLU A 74 -13.31 32.26 2.52
N ASN A 75 -12.86 31.59 3.59
CA ASN A 75 -13.53 30.42 4.18
C ASN A 75 -13.73 29.27 3.17
N ILE A 76 -12.79 29.09 2.24
CA ILE A 76 -12.81 28.01 1.29
C ILE A 76 -12.29 26.74 1.98
N GLN A 77 -13.16 25.77 2.14
CA GLN A 77 -12.89 24.49 2.77
C GLN A 77 -12.97 23.35 1.76
N GLY A 78 -12.41 22.20 2.11
CA GLY A 78 -12.53 21.02 1.27
C GLY A 78 -11.59 19.90 1.69
N ARG A 79 -11.82 18.74 1.09
CA ARG A 79 -10.97 17.57 1.23
C ARG A 79 -10.18 17.39 -0.06
N VAL A 80 -8.87 17.37 0.07
CA VAL A 80 -7.94 17.10 -1.03
C VAL A 80 -7.30 15.73 -0.81
N VAL A 81 -7.29 14.90 -1.83
CA VAL A 81 -6.57 13.62 -1.82
C VAL A 81 -5.38 13.73 -2.75
N VAL A 82 -4.18 13.58 -2.20
CA VAL A 82 -2.94 13.53 -2.97
C VAL A 82 -2.54 12.08 -3.18
N SER A 83 -2.42 11.68 -4.44
CA SER A 83 -1.83 10.41 -4.83
C SER A 83 -0.39 10.64 -5.21
N PHE A 84 0.50 9.82 -4.68
CA PHE A 84 1.93 9.90 -4.97
C PHE A 84 2.55 8.52 -4.94
N LYS A 85 3.73 8.41 -5.51
CA LYS A 85 4.55 7.21 -5.42
C LYS A 85 5.90 7.53 -4.78
N ILE A 86 6.44 6.55 -4.09
CA ILE A 86 7.83 6.53 -3.67
C ILE A 86 8.58 5.71 -4.71
N ASN A 87 9.46 6.35 -5.47
CA ASN A 87 10.17 5.70 -6.56
C ASN A 87 11.27 4.76 -6.05
N THR A 88 11.94 4.08 -6.97
CA THR A 88 13.02 3.13 -6.64
C THR A 88 14.27 3.76 -6.03
N GLU A 89 14.38 5.08 -6.05
CA GLU A 89 15.43 5.85 -5.39
C GLU A 89 15.01 6.42 -4.03
N GLY A 90 13.74 6.24 -3.66
CA GLY A 90 13.17 6.74 -2.39
C GLY A 90 12.61 8.15 -2.47
N PHE A 91 12.56 8.77 -3.63
CA PHE A 91 11.95 10.08 -3.83
C PHE A 91 10.43 9.99 -4.04
N VAL A 92 9.74 11.01 -3.57
CA VAL A 92 8.29 11.15 -3.75
C VAL A 92 7.98 11.85 -5.07
N GLU A 93 7.07 11.27 -5.84
CA GLU A 93 6.54 11.83 -7.07
C GLU A 93 5.02 11.90 -7.01
N ILE A 94 4.44 13.08 -7.26
CA ILE A 94 2.99 13.26 -7.30
C ILE A 94 2.43 12.60 -8.56
N THR A 95 1.44 11.73 -8.38
CA THR A 95 0.76 11.04 -9.49
C THR A 95 -0.63 11.58 -9.76
N GLY A 96 -1.24 12.26 -8.79
CA GLY A 96 -2.55 12.88 -8.97
C GLY A 96 -3.01 13.65 -7.75
N VAL A 97 -3.92 14.59 -7.96
CA VAL A 97 -4.57 15.34 -6.90
C VAL A 97 -6.04 15.51 -7.24
N THR A 98 -6.91 15.24 -6.29
CA THR A 98 -8.36 15.35 -6.45
C THR A 98 -9.01 16.09 -5.28
N GLY A 99 -10.12 16.73 -5.54
CA GLY A 99 -10.93 17.45 -4.53
C GLY A 99 -10.40 18.83 -4.16
N GLY A 100 -11.22 19.61 -3.50
CA GLY A 100 -10.93 20.98 -3.12
C GLY A 100 -10.72 21.92 -4.31
N ASN A 101 -10.35 23.17 -4.02
CA ASN A 101 -9.97 24.11 -5.05
C ASN A 101 -8.46 24.02 -5.36
N LYS A 102 -8.01 24.77 -6.36
CA LYS A 102 -6.61 24.77 -6.80
C LYS A 102 -5.65 25.18 -5.70
N GLY A 103 -5.98 26.19 -4.90
CA GLY A 103 -5.12 26.67 -3.80
C GLY A 103 -4.91 25.60 -2.72
N LEU A 104 -5.98 24.91 -2.32
CA LEU A 104 -5.90 23.79 -1.38
C LEU A 104 -5.09 22.62 -1.96
N GLN A 105 -5.26 22.33 -3.25
CA GLN A 105 -4.50 21.27 -3.93
C GLN A 105 -3.00 21.59 -3.96
N GLU A 106 -2.61 22.82 -4.26
CA GLU A 106 -1.21 23.23 -4.26
C GLU A 106 -0.59 23.17 -2.86
N ALA A 107 -1.33 23.55 -1.81
CA ALA A 107 -0.86 23.44 -0.44
C ALA A 107 -0.63 21.98 -0.04
N ALA A 108 -1.55 21.08 -0.40
CA ALA A 108 -1.42 19.64 -0.13
C ALA A 108 -0.24 19.02 -0.89
N LYS A 109 -0.05 19.36 -2.16
CA LYS A 109 1.11 18.90 -2.95
C LYS A 109 2.43 19.35 -2.34
N LYS A 110 2.53 20.61 -1.95
CA LYS A 110 3.75 21.15 -1.30
C LYS A 110 4.11 20.41 -0.02
N ASN A 111 3.11 20.02 0.78
CA ASN A 111 3.32 19.22 1.97
C ASN A 111 3.98 17.88 1.63
N ILE A 112 3.42 17.14 0.67
CA ILE A 112 3.94 15.84 0.25
C ILE A 112 5.34 15.96 -0.37
N LEU A 113 5.60 16.99 -1.16
CA LEU A 113 6.90 17.20 -1.81
C LEU A 113 8.03 17.54 -0.82
N LYS A 114 7.70 17.91 0.41
CA LYS A 114 8.69 18.12 1.48
C LYS A 114 9.11 16.84 2.20
N ILE A 115 8.52 15.70 1.88
CA ILE A 115 8.94 14.42 2.44
C ILE A 115 10.41 14.18 2.06
N PRO A 116 11.28 13.84 3.03
CA PRO A 116 12.69 13.59 2.73
C PRO A 116 12.87 12.35 1.87
N GLN A 117 14.06 12.19 1.31
CA GLN A 117 14.41 10.94 0.63
C GLN A 117 14.28 9.76 1.60
N LEU A 118 13.53 8.75 1.19
CA LEU A 118 13.30 7.52 1.94
C LEU A 118 14.22 6.42 1.43
N THR A 119 14.40 5.37 2.21
CA THR A 119 14.89 4.12 1.64
C THR A 119 13.73 3.49 0.87
N PRO A 120 13.90 3.13 -0.41
CA PRO A 120 12.80 2.62 -1.22
C PRO A 120 12.27 1.29 -0.70
N GLY A 121 11.00 1.02 -0.94
CA GLY A 121 10.42 -0.29 -0.70
C GLY A 121 11.11 -1.35 -1.56
N MET A 122 11.13 -2.58 -1.08
CA MET A 122 11.78 -3.69 -1.77
C MET A 122 10.83 -4.89 -1.88
N MET A 123 10.95 -5.61 -3.00
CA MET A 123 10.28 -6.90 -3.20
C MET A 123 11.27 -7.86 -3.85
N GLY A 124 11.48 -9.02 -3.22
CA GLY A 124 12.41 -10.02 -3.73
C GLY A 124 13.85 -9.52 -3.85
N GLY A 125 14.30 -8.61 -2.98
CA GLY A 125 15.64 -8.03 -2.98
C GLY A 125 15.86 -6.90 -3.99
N LYS A 126 14.80 -6.46 -4.70
CA LYS A 126 14.85 -5.35 -5.67
C LYS A 126 14.04 -4.16 -5.19
N ALA A 127 14.55 -2.95 -5.40
CA ALA A 127 13.81 -1.73 -5.15
C ALA A 127 12.54 -1.66 -5.99
N ARG A 128 11.44 -1.20 -5.39
CA ARG A 128 10.12 -1.14 -6.01
C ARG A 128 9.45 0.20 -5.76
N GLU A 129 8.65 0.66 -6.71
CA GLU A 129 7.77 1.80 -6.53
C GLU A 129 6.59 1.43 -5.63
N ILE A 130 6.27 2.31 -4.69
CA ILE A 130 5.13 2.15 -3.78
C ILE A 130 4.17 3.32 -3.98
N ASN A 131 2.91 3.00 -4.30
CA ASN A 131 1.86 4.00 -4.46
C ASN A 131 1.15 4.27 -3.13
N MET A 132 0.92 5.54 -2.84
CA MET A 132 0.26 5.99 -1.63
C MET A 132 -0.77 7.08 -1.92
N ARG A 133 -1.72 7.24 -1.00
CA ARG A 133 -2.72 8.30 -1.02
C ARG A 133 -2.85 8.90 0.37
N VAL A 134 -2.88 10.22 0.44
CA VAL A 134 -3.05 10.95 1.70
C VAL A 134 -4.17 11.97 1.55
N PRO A 135 -5.21 11.90 2.39
CA PRO A 135 -6.25 12.91 2.45
C PRO A 135 -5.82 14.11 3.30
N PHE A 136 -6.13 15.31 2.82
CA PHE A 136 -5.97 16.56 3.55
C PHE A 136 -7.35 17.18 3.76
N ASN A 137 -7.73 17.42 5.00
CA ASN A 137 -8.99 18.06 5.34
C ASN A 137 -8.72 19.52 5.72
N PHE A 138 -9.12 20.43 4.85
CA PHE A 138 -9.04 21.86 5.10
C PHE A 138 -10.37 22.34 5.68
N LYS A 139 -10.38 22.68 6.96
CA LYS A 139 -11.54 23.21 7.68
C LYS A 139 -11.15 24.48 8.42
N THR A 140 -12.03 25.46 8.40
CA THR A 140 -11.91 26.67 9.22
C THR A 140 -12.86 26.58 10.40
N ASN A 141 -12.48 27.15 11.53
CA ASN A 141 -13.32 27.25 12.73
C ASN A 141 -14.05 28.60 12.79
N LYS A 142 -14.35 29.16 11.64
CA LYS A 142 -15.08 30.44 11.55
C LYS A 142 -16.58 30.21 11.54
#